data_af6a82934501004305aec07ae6f2cdc6
#
_entry.id   af6a82934501004305aec07ae6f2cdc6
#
_cell.length_a   1.000
_cell.length_b   1.000
_cell.length_c   1.000
_cell.angle_alpha   90.00
_cell.angle_beta   90.00
_cell.angle_gamma   90.00
#
_symmetry.space_group_name_H-M   'P 1'
#
loop_
_entity.id
_entity.type
_entity.pdbx_description
1 polymer ?
#
loop_
_entity_poly.entity_id
_entity_poly.type
_entity_poly.pdbx_seq_one_letter_code
_entity_poly.pdbx_strand_id
1 'polypeptide(L)'
;QEHPAMYSHFASLFEKYYYGADSPYRNEELYIPVLDILLKSRVLSKTEQRKYDFQREMIHKNRVGTKATDFDYTLANGESKKMRAFKSDFLILFFTNPDCATRCDVIDDFNNSEVLKKVFSHNSFNRNMLTILSVYPGSNVKEWIENLSTMPEKNWVNAYDNGMVITNKRIYDIKTIPTIYLLDNKKRIILKDTSLEEIESFFLTKQ
;
A
#
# COMPACT_ATOMS: atom_id res chain seq x y z
N GLN A 1 -33.72 10.76 20.92
CA GLN A 1 -34.23 10.65 19.54
C GLN A 1 -33.03 10.53 18.60
N GLU A 2 -32.96 9.43 17.90
CA GLU A 2 -31.94 9.27 16.84
C GLU A 2 -32.37 10.15 15.65
N HIS A 3 -31.46 11.03 15.21
CA HIS A 3 -31.66 11.87 14.03
C HIS A 3 -30.88 11.24 12.84
N PRO A 4 -31.50 10.38 12.01
CA PRO A 4 -30.81 9.61 10.97
C PRO A 4 -29.97 10.47 10.01
N ALA A 5 -30.52 11.63 9.60
CA ALA A 5 -29.82 12.53 8.67
C ALA A 5 -28.51 13.10 9.28
N MET A 6 -28.55 13.47 10.57
CA MET A 6 -27.38 13.97 11.27
C MET A 6 -26.35 12.86 11.50
N TYR A 7 -26.82 11.64 11.78
CA TYR A 7 -25.95 10.47 11.95
C TYR A 7 -25.20 10.14 10.66
N SER A 8 -25.92 10.05 9.52
CA SER A 8 -25.31 9.84 8.19
C SER A 8 -24.36 10.98 7.80
N HIS A 9 -24.69 12.22 8.16
CA HIS A 9 -23.81 13.36 7.91
C HIS A 9 -22.47 13.23 8.65
N PHE A 10 -22.48 12.94 9.96
CA PHE A 10 -21.24 12.74 10.71
C PHE A 10 -20.46 11.49 10.25
N ALA A 11 -21.17 10.41 9.91
CA ALA A 11 -20.55 9.23 9.36
C ALA A 11 -19.75 9.54 8.08
N SER A 12 -20.34 10.31 7.15
CA SER A 12 -19.66 10.73 5.93
C SER A 12 -18.52 11.71 6.17
N LEU A 13 -18.59 12.57 7.19
CA LEU A 13 -17.46 13.42 7.57
C LEU A 13 -16.28 12.60 8.10
N PHE A 14 -16.52 11.66 9.01
CA PHE A 14 -15.47 10.78 9.52
C PHE A 14 -14.84 9.96 8.40
N GLU A 15 -15.65 9.40 7.48
CA GLU A 15 -15.16 8.70 6.31
C GLU A 15 -14.27 9.60 5.45
N LYS A 16 -14.76 10.80 5.11
CA LYS A 16 -14.01 11.77 4.31
C LYS A 16 -12.66 12.10 4.92
N TYR A 17 -12.60 12.36 6.23
CA TYR A 17 -11.38 12.81 6.87
C TYR A 17 -10.44 11.66 7.27
N TYR A 18 -10.96 10.55 7.79
CA TYR A 18 -10.09 9.48 8.32
C TYR A 18 -9.85 8.32 7.36
N TYR A 19 -10.67 8.15 6.31
CA TYR A 19 -10.56 7.05 5.38
C TYR A 19 -10.32 7.50 3.92
N GLY A 20 -10.73 8.71 3.55
CA GLY A 20 -10.57 9.24 2.19
C GLY A 20 -9.11 9.18 1.72
N ALA A 21 -8.87 8.72 0.50
CA ALA A 21 -7.52 8.55 -0.06
C ALA A 21 -6.75 9.88 -0.11
N ASP A 22 -7.43 10.97 -0.45
CA ASP A 22 -6.83 12.31 -0.60
C ASP A 22 -6.85 13.14 0.70
N SER A 23 -7.25 12.54 1.83
CA SER A 23 -7.34 13.28 3.09
C SER A 23 -5.96 13.42 3.75
N PRO A 24 -5.50 14.65 4.06
CA PRO A 24 -4.29 14.86 4.82
C PRO A 24 -4.42 14.42 6.30
N TYR A 25 -5.65 14.16 6.76
CA TYR A 25 -5.96 13.69 8.12
C TYR A 25 -6.26 12.19 8.15
N ARG A 26 -5.99 11.46 7.06
CA ARG A 26 -6.26 10.03 6.98
C ARG A 26 -5.58 9.28 8.13
N ASN A 27 -6.40 8.55 8.90
CA ASN A 27 -5.92 7.74 10.01
C ASN A 27 -6.89 6.59 10.25
N GLU A 28 -6.52 5.42 9.74
CA GLU A 28 -7.35 4.22 9.84
C GLU A 28 -7.56 3.78 11.30
N GLU A 29 -6.58 3.99 12.18
CA GLU A 29 -6.70 3.63 13.60
C GLU A 29 -7.74 4.48 14.32
N LEU A 30 -7.90 5.76 13.95
CA LEU A 30 -8.97 6.62 14.46
C LEU A 30 -10.33 6.30 13.82
N TYR A 31 -10.32 5.72 12.60
CA TYR A 31 -11.56 5.37 11.91
C TYR A 31 -12.17 4.04 12.38
N ILE A 32 -11.35 3.08 12.85
CA ILE A 32 -11.83 1.78 13.36
C ILE A 32 -12.93 1.93 14.42
N PRO A 33 -12.76 2.70 15.52
CA PRO A 33 -13.81 2.86 16.52
C PRO A 33 -15.07 3.55 15.98
N VAL A 34 -14.93 4.42 14.99
CA VAL A 34 -16.08 5.03 14.30
C VAL A 34 -16.88 3.95 13.55
N LEU A 35 -16.19 3.09 12.77
CA LEU A 35 -16.84 1.97 12.08
C LEU A 35 -17.53 1.01 13.04
N ASP A 36 -16.90 0.70 14.17
CA ASP A 36 -17.48 -0.19 15.17
C ASP A 36 -18.77 0.38 15.79
N ILE A 37 -18.86 1.70 15.95
CA ILE A 37 -20.08 2.39 16.40
C ILE A 37 -21.13 2.40 15.29
N LEU A 38 -20.74 2.77 14.07
CA LEU A 38 -21.62 2.83 12.90
C LEU A 38 -22.29 1.48 12.65
N LEU A 39 -21.53 0.39 12.66
CA LEU A 39 -22.02 -0.96 12.36
C LEU A 39 -22.90 -1.56 13.46
N LYS A 40 -22.83 -1.04 14.68
CA LYS A 40 -23.77 -1.39 15.77
C LYS A 40 -25.08 -0.62 15.70
N SER A 41 -25.11 0.47 14.93
CA SER A 41 -26.30 1.33 14.83
C SER A 41 -27.38 0.67 13.97
N ARG A 42 -28.64 0.88 14.38
CA ARG A 42 -29.81 0.46 13.61
C ARG A 42 -30.31 1.52 12.61
N VAL A 43 -29.60 2.67 12.56
CA VAL A 43 -29.99 3.83 11.74
C VAL A 43 -29.52 3.69 10.29
N LEU A 44 -28.46 2.91 10.06
CA LEU A 44 -27.89 2.74 8.73
C LEU A 44 -28.81 1.94 7.81
N SER A 45 -28.93 2.39 6.58
CA SER A 45 -29.49 1.59 5.49
C SER A 45 -28.64 0.33 5.24
N LYS A 46 -29.23 -0.70 4.62
CA LYS A 46 -28.49 -1.92 4.22
C LYS A 46 -27.30 -1.63 3.30
N THR A 47 -27.38 -0.61 2.47
CA THR A 47 -26.31 -0.20 1.57
C THR A 47 -25.15 0.42 2.35
N GLU A 48 -25.43 1.34 3.27
CA GLU A 48 -24.42 1.96 4.15
C GLU A 48 -23.75 0.89 5.03
N GLN A 49 -24.54 -0.02 5.59
CA GLN A 49 -24.01 -1.11 6.42
C GLN A 49 -23.01 -1.98 5.64
N ARG A 50 -23.34 -2.38 4.40
CA ARG A 50 -22.41 -3.14 3.54
C ARG A 50 -21.15 -2.35 3.21
N LYS A 51 -21.29 -1.05 2.94
CA LYS A 51 -20.16 -0.15 2.68
C LYS A 51 -19.20 -0.10 3.86
N TYR A 52 -19.72 0.14 5.07
CA TYR A 52 -18.88 0.25 6.27
C TYR A 52 -18.33 -1.12 6.73
N ASP A 53 -19.07 -2.23 6.54
CA ASP A 53 -18.53 -3.58 6.74
C ASP A 53 -17.33 -3.84 5.82
N PHE A 54 -17.43 -3.47 4.54
CA PHE A 54 -16.34 -3.59 3.58
C PHE A 54 -15.13 -2.73 3.99
N GLN A 55 -15.35 -1.47 4.37
CA GLN A 55 -14.26 -0.59 4.82
C GLN A 55 -13.57 -1.17 6.07
N ARG A 56 -14.34 -1.68 7.04
CA ARG A 56 -13.79 -2.32 8.23
C ARG A 56 -12.95 -3.56 7.88
N GLU A 57 -13.41 -4.40 6.95
CA GLU A 57 -12.64 -5.54 6.46
C GLU A 57 -11.31 -5.09 5.88
N MET A 58 -11.33 -4.08 5.00
CA MET A 58 -10.13 -3.59 4.30
C MET A 58 -9.13 -2.92 5.24
N ILE A 59 -9.60 -2.13 6.20
CA ILE A 59 -8.73 -1.49 7.21
C ILE A 59 -7.98 -2.54 8.03
N HIS A 60 -8.65 -3.65 8.40
CA HIS A 60 -8.00 -4.70 9.18
C HIS A 60 -6.99 -5.53 8.38
N LYS A 61 -7.02 -5.44 7.04
CA LYS A 61 -6.00 -6.10 6.21
C LYS A 61 -4.69 -5.32 6.27
N ASN A 62 -3.61 -6.04 6.53
CA ASN A 62 -2.25 -5.47 6.55
C ASN A 62 -2.15 -4.21 7.46
N ARG A 63 -2.68 -4.29 8.69
CA ARG A 63 -2.53 -3.21 9.68
C ARG A 63 -1.06 -3.02 10.08
N VAL A 64 -0.70 -1.79 10.43
CA VAL A 64 0.60 -1.47 11.01
C VAL A 64 0.89 -2.39 12.20
N GLY A 65 2.10 -2.92 12.29
CA GLY A 65 2.54 -3.89 13.29
C GLY A 65 2.16 -5.34 13.01
N THR A 66 1.24 -5.63 12.09
CA THR A 66 0.88 -7.00 11.70
C THR A 66 1.77 -7.54 10.57
N LYS A 67 1.79 -8.84 10.39
CA LYS A 67 2.50 -9.45 9.26
C LYS A 67 1.74 -9.21 7.96
N ALA A 68 2.43 -8.72 6.94
CA ALA A 68 1.87 -8.52 5.60
C ALA A 68 1.38 -9.84 5.00
N THR A 69 0.24 -9.79 4.31
CA THR A 69 -0.27 -10.94 3.56
C THR A 69 0.71 -11.28 2.45
N ASP A 70 1.17 -12.54 2.43
CA ASP A 70 2.09 -13.05 1.41
C ASP A 70 1.37 -13.24 0.07
N PHE A 71 2.10 -13.04 -1.01
CA PHE A 71 1.63 -13.30 -2.37
C PHE A 71 2.77 -13.71 -3.28
N ASP A 72 2.41 -14.36 -4.39
CA ASP A 72 3.35 -14.70 -5.45
C ASP A 72 3.39 -13.55 -6.47
N TYR A 73 4.59 -13.16 -6.87
CA TYR A 73 4.82 -12.20 -7.93
C TYR A 73 5.63 -12.83 -9.05
N THR A 74 5.46 -12.36 -10.28
CA THR A 74 6.12 -12.90 -11.47
C THR A 74 7.01 -11.84 -12.11
N LEU A 75 8.25 -12.22 -12.42
CA LEU A 75 9.22 -11.38 -13.11
C LEU A 75 8.99 -11.40 -14.63
N ALA A 76 9.61 -10.47 -15.37
CA ALA A 76 9.50 -10.40 -16.83
C ALA A 76 9.98 -11.67 -17.55
N ASN A 77 10.90 -12.43 -16.96
CA ASN A 77 11.37 -13.71 -17.49
C ASN A 77 10.42 -14.89 -17.21
N GLY A 78 9.26 -14.63 -16.55
CA GLY A 78 8.29 -15.65 -16.18
C GLY A 78 8.58 -16.36 -14.85
N GLU A 79 9.69 -16.06 -14.18
CA GLU A 79 10.01 -16.64 -12.87
C GLU A 79 9.05 -16.11 -11.79
N SER A 80 8.42 -17.02 -11.04
CA SER A 80 7.53 -16.66 -9.93
C SER A 80 8.21 -16.83 -8.60
N LYS A 81 8.04 -15.85 -7.72
CA LYS A 81 8.63 -15.80 -6.37
C LYS A 81 7.61 -15.36 -5.33
N LYS A 82 7.88 -15.62 -4.06
CA LYS A 82 7.04 -15.16 -2.94
C LYS A 82 7.57 -13.85 -2.35
N MET A 83 6.69 -12.91 -2.05
CA MET A 83 7.06 -11.65 -1.39
C MET A 83 7.81 -11.90 -0.07
N ARG A 84 7.40 -12.87 0.73
CA ARG A 84 8.07 -13.22 1.98
C ARG A 84 9.53 -13.68 1.83
N ALA A 85 9.95 -14.09 0.62
CA ALA A 85 11.29 -14.61 0.38
C ALA A 85 12.37 -13.50 0.29
N PHE A 86 11.99 -12.22 0.23
CA PHE A 86 12.93 -11.12 0.27
C PHE A 86 13.76 -11.12 1.56
N LYS A 87 15.08 -10.99 1.41
CA LYS A 87 16.04 -11.00 2.54
C LYS A 87 16.56 -9.60 2.90
N SER A 88 15.91 -8.54 2.45
CA SER A 88 16.24 -7.17 2.84
C SER A 88 15.79 -6.86 4.26
N ASP A 89 16.52 -5.95 4.95
CA ASP A 89 16.14 -5.47 6.28
C ASP A 89 14.82 -4.70 6.23
N PHE A 90 14.61 -3.93 5.14
CA PHE A 90 13.35 -3.26 4.83
C PHE A 90 12.92 -3.58 3.40
N LEU A 91 11.62 -3.68 3.19
CA LEU A 91 11.00 -3.88 1.88
C LEU A 91 9.92 -2.82 1.67
N ILE A 92 10.06 -2.05 0.59
CA ILE A 92 8.97 -1.20 0.11
C ILE A 92 8.17 -2.01 -0.90
N LEU A 93 6.87 -2.18 -0.64
CA LEU A 93 5.92 -2.66 -1.65
C LEU A 93 5.34 -1.44 -2.35
N PHE A 94 5.49 -1.39 -3.66
CA PHE A 94 5.06 -0.30 -4.52
C PHE A 94 4.07 -0.84 -5.55
N PHE A 95 2.77 -0.72 -5.26
CA PHE A 95 1.73 -1.13 -6.21
C PHE A 95 1.56 -0.03 -7.26
N THR A 96 1.71 -0.37 -8.52
CA THR A 96 1.76 0.59 -9.63
C THR A 96 0.98 0.11 -10.85
N ASN A 97 0.68 1.05 -11.76
CA ASN A 97 0.09 0.77 -13.07
C ASN A 97 0.94 1.45 -14.16
N PRO A 98 1.26 0.75 -15.27
CA PRO A 98 2.02 1.32 -16.39
C PRO A 98 1.42 2.63 -16.94
N ASP A 99 0.11 2.76 -17.01
CA ASP A 99 -0.61 3.92 -17.56
C ASP A 99 -0.69 5.15 -16.63
N CYS A 100 -0.20 5.07 -15.42
CA CYS A 100 -0.36 6.15 -14.45
C CYS A 100 0.74 7.22 -14.65
N ALA A 101 0.37 8.42 -15.12
CA ALA A 101 1.29 9.56 -15.21
C ALA A 101 1.91 9.91 -13.86
N THR A 102 1.12 9.93 -12.79
CA THR A 102 1.57 10.17 -11.41
C THR A 102 2.64 9.17 -10.95
N ARG A 103 2.69 7.97 -11.53
CA ARG A 103 3.73 6.97 -11.25
C ARG A 103 5.13 7.50 -11.57
N CYS A 104 5.31 8.17 -12.70
CA CYS A 104 6.62 8.66 -13.13
C CYS A 104 7.15 9.67 -12.13
N ASP A 105 6.32 10.63 -11.70
CA ASP A 105 6.70 11.65 -10.73
C ASP A 105 7.12 10.99 -9.40
N VAL A 106 6.32 10.05 -8.89
CA VAL A 106 6.63 9.35 -7.63
C VAL A 106 7.90 8.49 -7.75
N ILE A 107 8.12 7.79 -8.87
CA ILE A 107 9.34 7.01 -9.11
C ILE A 107 10.56 7.93 -9.16
N ASP A 108 10.44 9.08 -9.82
CA ASP A 108 11.52 10.06 -9.91
C ASP A 108 11.85 10.65 -8.53
N ASP A 109 10.84 10.95 -7.71
CA ASP A 109 11.02 11.38 -6.33
C ASP A 109 11.76 10.32 -5.49
N PHE A 110 11.38 9.05 -5.60
CA PHE A 110 12.06 7.93 -4.93
C PHE A 110 13.52 7.80 -5.37
N ASN A 111 13.80 7.93 -6.67
CA ASN A 111 15.15 7.85 -7.21
C ASN A 111 16.03 9.06 -6.84
N ASN A 112 15.41 10.23 -6.67
CA ASN A 112 16.10 11.47 -6.33
C ASN A 112 16.25 11.70 -4.82
N SER A 113 15.51 10.96 -3.99
CA SER A 113 15.58 11.07 -2.53
C SER A 113 17.00 10.85 -1.99
N GLU A 114 17.57 11.86 -1.36
CA GLU A 114 18.91 11.78 -0.74
C GLU A 114 18.87 10.82 0.48
N VAL A 115 17.77 10.76 1.20
CA VAL A 115 17.60 9.83 2.33
C VAL A 115 17.63 8.39 1.84
N LEU A 116 16.88 8.07 0.79
CA LEU A 116 16.87 6.72 0.24
C LEU A 116 18.19 6.35 -0.43
N LYS A 117 18.85 7.27 -1.13
CA LYS A 117 20.21 7.07 -1.67
C LYS A 117 21.19 6.68 -0.56
N LYS A 118 21.12 7.37 0.58
CA LYS A 118 21.95 7.03 1.76
C LYS A 118 21.60 5.65 2.30
N VAL A 119 20.32 5.30 2.42
CA VAL A 119 19.88 3.95 2.85
C VAL A 119 20.36 2.88 1.87
N PHE A 120 20.19 3.09 0.57
CA PHE A 120 20.66 2.17 -0.48
C PHE A 120 22.20 2.02 -0.53
N SER A 121 22.95 3.05 -0.09
CA SER A 121 24.42 2.95 -0.02
C SER A 121 24.91 1.88 0.98
N HIS A 122 24.04 1.45 1.91
CA HIS A 122 24.32 0.34 2.83
C HIS A 122 24.02 -1.04 2.23
N ASN A 123 23.45 -1.10 1.02
CA ASN A 123 23.31 -2.36 0.31
C ASN A 123 24.69 -2.87 -0.14
N SER A 124 24.99 -4.12 0.14
CA SER A 124 26.24 -4.79 -0.20
C SER A 124 25.97 -6.22 -0.65
N PHE A 125 27.01 -6.93 -1.12
CA PHE A 125 26.90 -8.32 -1.51
C PHE A 125 26.30 -9.22 -0.40
N ASN A 126 26.60 -8.92 0.86
CA ASN A 126 26.19 -9.73 2.00
C ASN A 126 24.95 -9.18 2.74
N ARG A 127 24.49 -7.97 2.43
CA ARG A 127 23.38 -7.33 3.14
C ARG A 127 22.60 -6.40 2.24
N ASN A 128 21.31 -6.63 2.16
CA ASN A 128 20.37 -5.70 1.55
C ASN A 128 19.63 -4.92 2.66
N MET A 129 19.97 -3.65 2.82
CA MET A 129 19.29 -2.79 3.77
C MET A 129 17.86 -2.50 3.32
N LEU A 130 17.69 -2.12 2.05
CA LEU A 130 16.40 -1.75 1.47
C LEU A 130 16.27 -2.29 0.05
N THR A 131 15.10 -2.83 -0.25
CA THR A 131 14.69 -3.21 -1.62
C THR A 131 13.30 -2.65 -1.89
N ILE A 132 13.04 -2.24 -3.12
CA ILE A 132 11.70 -1.86 -3.57
C ILE A 132 11.17 -2.98 -4.47
N LEU A 133 10.02 -3.55 -4.12
CA LEU A 133 9.26 -4.46 -4.96
C LEU A 133 8.12 -3.69 -5.59
N SER A 134 8.27 -3.35 -6.87
CA SER A 134 7.21 -2.77 -7.68
C SER A 134 6.34 -3.88 -8.24
N VAL A 135 5.04 -3.82 -8.00
CA VAL A 135 4.08 -4.84 -8.43
C VAL A 135 2.96 -4.20 -9.25
N TYR A 136 2.77 -4.69 -10.45
CA TYR A 136 1.60 -4.38 -11.27
C TYR A 136 0.47 -5.38 -10.95
N PRO A 137 -0.65 -4.94 -10.34
CA PRO A 137 -1.74 -5.84 -9.93
C PRO A 137 -2.82 -6.04 -11.01
N GLY A 138 -2.59 -5.53 -12.23
CA GLY A 138 -3.56 -5.54 -13.31
C GLY A 138 -3.40 -6.70 -14.29
N SER A 139 -4.27 -6.76 -15.30
CA SER A 139 -4.36 -7.86 -16.27
C SER A 139 -3.55 -7.65 -17.55
N ASN A 140 -3.18 -6.40 -17.88
CA ASN A 140 -2.47 -6.09 -19.13
C ASN A 140 -0.95 -6.28 -18.99
N VAL A 141 -0.53 -7.53 -18.87
CA VAL A 141 0.89 -7.90 -18.72
C VAL A 141 1.72 -7.46 -19.92
N LYS A 142 1.13 -7.45 -21.13
CA LYS A 142 1.83 -7.00 -22.33
C LYS A 142 2.25 -5.54 -22.22
N GLU A 143 1.34 -4.67 -21.85
CA GLU A 143 1.61 -3.26 -21.62
C GLU A 143 2.62 -3.03 -20.49
N TRP A 144 2.53 -3.81 -19.39
CA TRP A 144 3.52 -3.77 -18.33
C TRP A 144 4.92 -4.10 -18.85
N ILE A 145 5.08 -5.13 -19.70
CA ILE A 145 6.36 -5.49 -20.31
C ILE A 145 6.88 -4.36 -21.21
N GLU A 146 6.03 -3.76 -22.04
CA GLU A 146 6.40 -2.66 -22.94
C GLU A 146 6.90 -1.43 -22.17
N ASN A 147 6.34 -1.17 -20.98
CA ASN A 147 6.74 -0.07 -20.12
C ASN A 147 7.89 -0.41 -19.13
N LEU A 148 8.39 -1.64 -19.13
CA LEU A 148 9.39 -2.08 -18.16
C LEU A 148 10.71 -1.31 -18.27
N SER A 149 11.08 -0.89 -19.49
CA SER A 149 12.29 -0.09 -19.75
C SER A 149 12.28 1.30 -19.09
N THR A 150 11.09 1.79 -18.69
CA THR A 150 10.94 3.07 -17.96
C THR A 150 11.06 2.90 -16.45
N MET A 151 11.12 1.65 -15.96
CA MET A 151 11.21 1.36 -14.53
C MET A 151 12.67 1.29 -14.07
N PRO A 152 12.98 1.76 -12.85
CA PRO A 152 14.31 1.60 -12.30
C PRO A 152 14.68 0.12 -12.13
N GLU A 153 15.95 -0.20 -12.35
CA GLU A 153 16.48 -1.56 -12.13
C GLU A 153 17.27 -1.67 -10.83
N LYS A 154 18.07 -0.64 -10.53
CA LYS A 154 18.93 -0.65 -9.34
C LYS A 154 18.11 -0.50 -8.06
N ASN A 155 18.25 -1.44 -7.13
CA ASN A 155 17.50 -1.55 -5.86
C ASN A 155 15.99 -1.81 -6.01
N TRP A 156 15.52 -1.96 -7.24
CA TRP A 156 14.14 -2.28 -7.57
C TRP A 156 14.02 -3.72 -8.10
N VAL A 157 12.91 -4.35 -7.80
CA VAL A 157 12.46 -5.59 -8.42
C VAL A 157 11.11 -5.30 -9.04
N ASN A 158 11.04 -5.32 -10.37
CA ASN A 158 9.83 -5.03 -11.11
C ASN A 158 9.12 -6.35 -11.43
N ALA A 159 7.85 -6.44 -11.04
CA ALA A 159 7.06 -7.65 -11.11
C ALA A 159 5.59 -7.38 -11.42
N TYR A 160 4.84 -8.41 -11.76
CA TYR A 160 3.40 -8.35 -11.91
C TYR A 160 2.72 -9.48 -11.13
N ASP A 161 1.45 -9.28 -10.80
CA ASP A 161 0.59 -10.26 -10.14
C ASP A 161 -0.04 -11.18 -11.20
N ASN A 162 0.60 -12.30 -11.45
CA ASN A 162 0.06 -13.28 -12.41
C ASN A 162 -1.22 -13.90 -11.88
N GLY A 163 -2.34 -13.63 -12.54
CA GLY A 163 -3.67 -14.09 -12.13
C GLY A 163 -4.44 -13.09 -11.26
N MET A 164 -3.92 -11.89 -11.05
CA MET A 164 -4.59 -10.79 -10.32
C MET A 164 -5.08 -11.23 -8.93
N VAL A 165 -4.27 -12.01 -8.21
CA VAL A 165 -4.62 -12.53 -6.89
C VAL A 165 -4.81 -11.38 -5.89
N ILE A 166 -3.96 -10.35 -5.97
CA ILE A 166 -4.00 -9.17 -5.09
C ILE A 166 -5.33 -8.46 -5.23
N THR A 167 -5.76 -8.20 -6.47
CA THR A 167 -7.01 -7.49 -6.79
C THR A 167 -8.23 -8.37 -6.58
N ASN A 168 -8.24 -9.61 -7.12
CA ASN A 168 -9.41 -10.48 -7.08
C ASN A 168 -9.75 -10.93 -5.65
N LYS A 169 -8.74 -11.21 -4.82
CA LYS A 169 -8.92 -11.58 -3.41
C LYS A 169 -8.85 -10.39 -2.47
N ARG A 170 -8.58 -9.19 -2.99
CA ARG A 170 -8.45 -7.95 -2.19
C ARG A 170 -7.55 -8.15 -0.98
N ILE A 171 -6.38 -8.78 -1.20
CA ILE A 171 -5.45 -9.08 -0.11
C ILE A 171 -4.70 -7.84 0.40
N TYR A 172 -4.68 -6.77 -0.39
CA TYR A 172 -4.21 -5.43 -0.01
C TYR A 172 -5.32 -4.39 -0.27
N ASP A 173 -5.35 -3.35 0.54
CA ASP A 173 -6.24 -2.19 0.33
C ASP A 173 -5.52 -1.20 -0.62
N ILE A 174 -5.79 -1.35 -1.91
CA ILE A 174 -5.26 -0.49 -2.97
C ILE A 174 -6.38 0.48 -3.37
N LYS A 175 -6.44 1.65 -2.68
CA LYS A 175 -7.46 2.68 -2.94
C LYS A 175 -7.11 3.52 -4.16
N THR A 176 -5.83 3.82 -4.31
CA THR A 176 -5.26 4.62 -5.40
C THR A 176 -3.97 3.98 -5.88
N ILE A 177 -3.50 4.35 -7.06
CA ILE A 177 -2.20 3.96 -7.58
C ILE A 177 -1.37 5.22 -7.83
N PRO A 178 -0.14 5.29 -7.30
CA PRO A 178 0.55 4.24 -6.54
C PRO A 178 0.05 4.09 -5.10
N THR A 179 0.11 2.86 -4.56
CA THR A 179 -0.09 2.57 -3.14
C THR A 179 1.20 1.95 -2.59
N ILE A 180 1.70 2.46 -1.47
CA ILE A 180 3.02 2.15 -0.95
C ILE A 180 2.92 1.63 0.49
N TYR A 181 3.68 0.56 0.78
CA TYR A 181 3.84 0.00 2.12
C TYR A 181 5.32 -0.13 2.46
N LEU A 182 5.69 0.12 3.71
CA LEU A 182 7.02 -0.19 4.24
C LEU A 182 6.94 -1.38 5.19
N LEU A 183 7.78 -2.40 4.97
CA LEU A 183 7.85 -3.61 5.76
C LEU A 183 9.22 -3.78 6.40
N ASP A 184 9.27 -4.43 7.57
CA ASP A 184 10.51 -4.90 8.20
C ASP A 184 11.01 -6.23 7.60
N ASN A 185 12.14 -6.73 8.10
CA ASN A 185 12.73 -8.00 7.67
C ASN A 185 11.86 -9.23 7.98
N LYS A 186 10.93 -9.13 8.94
CA LYS A 186 9.93 -10.17 9.26
C LYS A 186 8.64 -10.00 8.47
N LYS A 187 8.62 -9.03 7.53
CA LYS A 187 7.46 -8.65 6.73
C LYS A 187 6.29 -8.12 7.57
N ARG A 188 6.60 -7.44 8.68
CA ARG A 188 5.58 -6.67 9.42
C ARG A 188 5.44 -5.30 8.80
N ILE A 189 4.20 -4.84 8.72
CA ILE A 189 3.88 -3.51 8.21
C ILE A 189 4.40 -2.47 9.20
N ILE A 190 5.29 -1.60 8.74
CA ILE A 190 5.77 -0.41 9.47
C ILE A 190 4.91 0.79 9.10
N LEU A 191 4.73 1.02 7.79
CA LEU A 191 3.88 2.08 7.23
C LEU A 191 2.93 1.46 6.22
N LYS A 192 1.68 1.92 6.21
CA LYS A 192 0.62 1.45 5.31
C LYS A 192 0.07 2.62 4.51
N ASP A 193 -0.02 2.45 3.19
CA ASP A 193 -0.57 3.44 2.26
C ASP A 193 0.07 4.82 2.50
N THR A 194 1.41 4.81 2.47
CA THR A 194 2.30 5.89 2.95
C THR A 194 2.86 6.70 1.79
N SER A 195 3.44 7.85 2.11
CA SER A 195 4.16 8.72 1.18
C SER A 195 5.68 8.54 1.27
N LEU A 196 6.42 9.13 0.32
CA LEU A 196 7.89 9.18 0.38
C LEU A 196 8.36 9.92 1.63
N GLU A 197 7.73 11.05 1.96
CA GLU A 197 8.11 11.89 3.11
C GLU A 197 7.99 11.12 4.44
N GLU A 198 6.96 10.29 4.59
CA GLU A 198 6.80 9.45 5.78
C GLU A 198 7.87 8.35 5.85
N ILE A 199 8.24 7.78 4.71
CA ILE A 199 9.34 6.80 4.61
C ILE A 199 10.68 7.46 4.94
N GLU A 200 10.95 8.65 4.41
CA GLU A 200 12.17 9.41 4.73
C GLU A 200 12.23 9.75 6.22
N SER A 201 11.12 10.24 6.78
CA SER A 201 11.01 10.54 8.22
C SER A 201 11.31 9.31 9.07
N PHE A 202 10.79 8.15 8.67
CA PHE A 202 11.08 6.88 9.37
C PHE A 202 12.59 6.56 9.36
N PHE A 203 13.27 6.70 8.21
CA PHE A 203 14.70 6.39 8.15
C PHE A 203 15.57 7.44 8.85
N LEU A 204 15.17 8.71 8.86
CA LEU A 204 15.87 9.77 9.59
C LEU A 204 15.80 9.57 11.11
N THR A 205 14.68 9.05 11.63
CA THR A 205 14.53 8.77 13.09
C THR A 205 15.29 7.53 13.55
N LYS A 206 15.80 6.70 12.62
CA LYS A 206 16.56 5.49 12.93
C LYS A 206 18.09 5.65 12.80
N GLN A 207 18.53 6.83 12.38
CA GLN A 207 19.95 7.20 12.36
C GLN A 207 20.39 7.69 13.74
#